data_46dfda8e7f341d56a982c0d354ded01c
#
_entry.id   46dfda8e7f341d56a982c0d354ded01c
#
_cell.length_a   1.000
_cell.length_b   1.000
_cell.length_c   1.000
_cell.angle_alpha   90.00
_cell.angle_beta   90.00
_cell.angle_gamma   90.00
#
_symmetry.space_group_name_H-M   'P 1'
#
loop_
_entity.id
_entity.type
_entity.pdbx_description
1 polymer ?
#
loop_
_entity_poly.entity_id
_entity_poly.type
_entity_poly.pdbx_seq_one_letter_code
_entity_poly.pdbx_strand_id
1 'polypeptide(L)'
;RAKVSWEQSKEDLEMAKSMIKTHPDTSCLFSSQAAINAFSSILQAHGHFQLPAYSSTEMLNQCSSVSPVVEQARSQCDVLDSALNRDLLGHTSPKNIQFTPAFARTSFEASRKIHKIISAYWQENRQRFFVP
;
A
#
# COMPACT_ATOMS: atom_id res chain seq x y z
N ARG A 1 -8.24 -0.74 -16.21
CA ARG A 1 -7.29 -1.45 -15.34
C ARG A 1 -6.88 -0.62 -14.13
N ALA A 2 -6.57 0.66 -14.34
CA ALA A 2 -6.24 1.54 -13.25
C ALA A 2 -7.38 1.63 -12.24
N LYS A 3 -8.61 1.73 -12.73
CA LYS A 3 -9.77 1.79 -11.87
C LYS A 3 -9.94 0.52 -11.06
N VAL A 4 -9.68 -0.63 -11.67
CA VAL A 4 -9.79 -1.92 -10.98
C VAL A 4 -8.77 -2.00 -9.84
N SER A 5 -7.53 -1.61 -10.10
CA SER A 5 -6.49 -1.62 -9.06
C SER A 5 -6.83 -0.65 -7.93
N TRP A 6 -7.38 0.52 -8.27
CA TRP A 6 -7.75 1.49 -7.27
C TRP A 6 -8.90 0.98 -6.38
N GLU A 7 -9.90 0.36 -7.01
CA GLU A 7 -11.01 -0.22 -6.24
C GLU A 7 -10.53 -1.38 -5.37
N GLN A 8 -9.62 -2.20 -5.88
CA GLN A 8 -9.05 -3.28 -5.09
C GLN A 8 -8.28 -2.74 -3.90
N SER A 9 -7.56 -1.65 -4.09
CA SER A 9 -6.82 -1.02 -2.99
C SER A 9 -7.76 -0.57 -1.88
N LYS A 10 -8.93 -0.03 -2.24
CA LYS A 10 -9.92 0.37 -1.24
C LYS A 10 -10.47 -0.82 -0.46
N GLU A 11 -10.74 -1.92 -1.16
CA GLU A 11 -11.22 -3.14 -0.52
C GLU A 11 -10.17 -3.72 0.42
N ASP A 12 -8.92 -3.74 -0.02
CA ASP A 12 -7.82 -4.24 0.81
C ASP A 12 -7.68 -3.42 2.09
N LEU A 13 -7.86 -2.10 1.97
CA LEU A 13 -7.76 -1.23 3.13
C LEU A 13 -8.89 -1.51 4.13
N GLU A 14 -10.11 -1.74 3.63
CA GLU A 14 -11.23 -2.10 4.48
C GLU A 14 -11.00 -3.45 5.17
N MET A 15 -10.46 -4.42 4.45
CA MET A 15 -10.12 -5.72 5.03
C MET A 15 -9.08 -5.57 6.11
N ALA A 16 -8.05 -4.76 5.86
CA ALA A 16 -7.02 -4.53 6.86
C ALA A 16 -7.63 -3.99 8.15
N LYS A 17 -8.52 -3.01 8.02
CA LYS A 17 -9.17 -2.41 9.16
C LYS A 17 -10.00 -3.43 9.95
N SER A 18 -10.72 -4.27 9.24
CA SER A 18 -11.62 -5.24 9.89
C SER A 18 -10.86 -6.33 10.64
N MET A 19 -9.61 -6.57 10.29
CA MET A 19 -8.82 -7.66 10.85
C MET A 19 -7.82 -7.25 11.92
N ILE A 20 -7.77 -5.98 12.26
CA ILE A 20 -6.77 -5.49 13.21
C ILE A 20 -6.78 -6.27 14.52
N LYS A 21 -7.96 -6.52 15.06
CA LYS A 21 -8.09 -7.17 16.37
C LYS A 21 -8.04 -8.68 16.31
N THR A 22 -8.59 -9.26 15.25
CA THR A 22 -8.77 -10.72 15.19
C THR A 22 -7.62 -11.42 14.48
N HIS A 23 -7.06 -10.78 13.44
CA HIS A 23 -5.99 -11.36 12.63
C HIS A 23 -4.98 -10.28 12.30
N PRO A 24 -4.21 -9.81 13.30
CA PRO A 24 -3.31 -8.67 13.06
C PRO A 24 -2.22 -8.94 12.02
N ASP A 25 -1.74 -10.18 11.91
CA ASP A 25 -0.77 -10.52 10.86
C ASP A 25 -1.38 -10.35 9.47
N THR A 26 -2.58 -10.87 9.27
CA THR A 26 -3.29 -10.74 8.00
C THR A 26 -3.64 -9.27 7.73
N SER A 27 -3.99 -8.53 8.77
CA SER A 27 -4.25 -7.09 8.63
C SER A 27 -3.03 -6.36 8.07
N CYS A 28 -1.83 -6.69 8.56
CA CYS A 28 -0.60 -6.07 8.04
C CYS A 28 -0.39 -6.39 6.57
N LEU A 29 -0.67 -7.63 6.15
CA LEU A 29 -0.56 -8.01 4.75
C LEU A 29 -1.51 -7.21 3.88
N PHE A 30 -2.77 -7.08 4.31
CA PHE A 30 -3.74 -6.29 3.55
C PHE A 30 -3.39 -4.81 3.52
N SER A 31 -2.82 -4.29 4.60
CA SER A 31 -2.37 -2.89 4.63
C SER A 31 -1.30 -2.64 3.56
N SER A 32 -0.34 -3.56 3.46
CA SER A 32 0.70 -3.45 2.44
C SER A 32 0.13 -3.62 1.04
N GLN A 33 -0.75 -4.60 0.86
CA GLN A 33 -1.35 -4.86 -0.44
C GLN A 33 -2.19 -3.67 -0.91
N ALA A 34 -2.88 -3.01 0.01
CA ALA A 34 -3.65 -1.82 -0.33
C ALA A 34 -2.75 -0.72 -0.90
N ALA A 35 -1.59 -0.51 -0.28
CA ALA A 35 -0.64 0.49 -0.77
C ALA A 35 -0.10 0.10 -2.14
N ILE A 36 0.29 -1.16 -2.32
CA ILE A 36 0.83 -1.65 -3.59
C ILE A 36 -0.20 -1.45 -4.70
N ASN A 37 -1.45 -1.81 -4.46
CA ASN A 37 -2.50 -1.66 -5.47
C ASN A 37 -2.79 -0.18 -5.76
N ALA A 38 -2.69 0.68 -4.75
CA ALA A 38 -2.89 2.11 -4.96
C ALA A 38 -1.82 2.68 -5.89
N PHE A 39 -0.55 2.36 -5.66
CA PHE A 39 0.53 2.78 -6.54
C PHE A 39 0.37 2.18 -7.94
N SER A 40 -0.01 0.90 -8.00
CA SER A 40 -0.25 0.21 -9.27
C SER A 40 -1.26 0.95 -10.13
N SER A 41 -2.31 1.49 -9.51
CA SER A 41 -3.34 2.20 -10.25
C SER A 41 -2.77 3.42 -10.98
N ILE A 42 -1.83 4.12 -10.36
CA ILE A 42 -1.20 5.27 -11.01
C ILE A 42 -0.36 4.82 -12.20
N LEU A 43 0.46 3.78 -12.02
CA LEU A 43 1.28 3.25 -13.12
C LEU A 43 0.41 2.82 -14.29
N GLN A 44 -0.68 2.13 -14.01
CA GLN A 44 -1.59 1.66 -15.06
C GLN A 44 -2.27 2.81 -15.78
N ALA A 45 -2.63 3.87 -15.04
CA ALA A 45 -3.24 5.04 -15.65
C ALA A 45 -2.31 5.72 -16.63
N HIS A 46 -1.01 5.70 -16.36
CA HIS A 46 -0.01 6.29 -17.25
C HIS A 46 0.45 5.32 -18.34
N GLY A 47 -0.13 4.12 -18.39
CA GLY A 47 0.28 3.12 -19.37
C GLY A 47 1.70 2.64 -19.15
N HIS A 48 2.20 2.78 -17.94
CA HIS A 48 3.59 2.43 -17.63
C HIS A 48 3.70 0.95 -17.33
N PHE A 49 4.76 0.32 -17.85
CA PHE A 49 5.01 -1.08 -17.57
C PHE A 49 5.36 -1.24 -16.09
N GLN A 50 4.64 -2.15 -15.43
CA GLN A 50 4.84 -2.38 -14.01
C GLN A 50 5.74 -3.59 -13.82
N LEU A 51 6.88 -3.37 -13.16
CA LEU A 51 7.77 -4.45 -12.80
C LEU A 51 7.26 -5.13 -11.52
N PRO A 52 7.53 -6.42 -11.36
CA PRO A 52 7.16 -7.09 -10.12
C PRO A 52 7.74 -6.36 -8.91
N ALA A 53 6.95 -6.23 -7.87
CA ALA A 53 7.38 -5.55 -6.65
C ALA A 53 6.88 -6.35 -5.45
N TYR A 54 7.77 -6.52 -4.48
CA TYR A 54 7.48 -7.28 -3.28
C TYR A 54 7.27 -6.38 -2.07
N SER A 55 7.39 -5.08 -2.25
CA SER A 55 7.22 -4.12 -1.17
C SER A 55 6.56 -2.85 -1.67
N SER A 56 5.98 -2.11 -0.74
CA SER A 56 5.38 -0.83 -1.08
C SER A 56 6.44 0.18 -1.52
N THR A 57 7.64 0.12 -0.96
CA THR A 57 8.73 1.01 -1.36
C THR A 57 9.16 0.75 -2.81
N GLU A 58 9.24 -0.50 -3.22
CA GLU A 58 9.57 -0.81 -4.61
C GLU A 58 8.51 -0.25 -5.56
N MET A 59 7.24 -0.36 -5.20
CA MET A 59 6.17 0.22 -6.01
C MET A 59 6.22 1.74 -6.02
N LEU A 60 6.52 2.33 -4.87
CA LEU A 60 6.69 3.77 -4.79
C LEU A 60 7.78 4.24 -5.75
N ASN A 61 8.90 3.53 -5.78
CA ASN A 61 10.03 3.90 -6.65
C ASN A 61 9.63 3.87 -8.12
N GLN A 62 8.87 2.86 -8.54
CA GLN A 62 8.37 2.83 -9.91
C GLN A 62 7.43 4.00 -10.18
N CYS A 63 6.56 4.28 -9.22
CA CYS A 63 5.53 5.30 -9.36
C CYS A 63 6.11 6.73 -9.39
N SER A 64 7.17 6.97 -8.63
CA SER A 64 7.70 8.33 -8.52
C SER A 64 8.31 8.83 -9.83
N SER A 65 8.66 7.92 -10.74
CA SER A 65 9.18 8.32 -12.04
C SER A 65 8.10 8.96 -12.92
N VAL A 66 6.83 8.63 -12.68
CA VAL A 66 5.72 9.19 -13.46
C VAL A 66 4.88 10.19 -12.67
N SER A 67 4.96 10.16 -11.35
CA SER A 67 4.18 11.06 -10.50
C SER A 67 4.96 11.37 -9.22
N PRO A 68 5.77 12.45 -9.24
CA PRO A 68 6.61 12.77 -8.07
C PRO A 68 5.84 13.01 -6.77
N VAL A 69 4.55 13.32 -6.85
CA VAL A 69 3.76 13.58 -5.65
C VAL A 69 3.73 12.37 -4.71
N VAL A 70 3.92 11.16 -5.25
CA VAL A 70 3.88 9.95 -4.43
C VAL A 70 5.05 9.87 -3.46
N GLU A 71 6.12 10.65 -3.67
CA GLU A 71 7.24 10.68 -2.74
C GLU A 71 6.81 11.07 -1.33
N GLN A 72 5.71 11.77 -1.19
CA GLN A 72 5.17 12.14 0.12
C GLN A 72 4.82 10.91 0.95
N ALA A 73 4.68 9.76 0.31
CA ALA A 73 4.30 8.53 0.98
C ALA A 73 5.50 7.68 1.44
N ARG A 74 6.73 8.10 1.17
CA ARG A 74 7.90 7.26 1.40
C ARG A 74 8.03 6.79 2.86
N SER A 75 7.85 7.69 3.81
CA SER A 75 7.96 7.31 5.22
C SER A 75 6.91 6.29 5.62
N GLN A 76 5.73 6.37 5.03
CA GLN A 76 4.67 5.40 5.31
C GLN A 76 4.99 4.04 4.70
N CYS A 77 5.63 4.03 3.53
CA CYS A 77 6.09 2.78 2.93
C CYS A 77 7.11 2.09 3.83
N ASP A 78 8.00 2.86 4.44
CA ASP A 78 8.98 2.29 5.36
C ASP A 78 8.31 1.59 6.53
N VAL A 79 7.23 2.17 7.05
CA VAL A 79 6.47 1.56 8.13
C VAL A 79 5.90 0.20 7.69
N LEU A 80 5.28 0.18 6.51
CA LEU A 80 4.68 -1.05 5.98
C LEU A 80 5.73 -2.12 5.71
N ASP A 81 6.83 -1.74 5.11
CA ASP A 81 7.88 -2.68 4.75
C ASP A 81 8.54 -3.28 6.00
N SER A 82 8.69 -2.48 7.05
CA SER A 82 9.26 -2.96 8.30
C SER A 82 8.44 -4.10 8.88
N ALA A 83 7.12 -3.99 8.81
CA ALA A 83 6.23 -5.03 9.30
C ALA A 83 6.37 -6.31 8.48
N LEU A 84 6.37 -6.19 7.15
CA LEU A 84 6.48 -7.34 6.26
C LEU A 84 7.85 -7.98 6.31
N ASN A 85 8.89 -7.16 6.37
CA ASN A 85 10.26 -7.70 6.42
C ASN A 85 10.48 -8.56 7.65
N ARG A 86 9.87 -8.20 8.76
CA ARG A 86 9.95 -9.03 9.96
C ARG A 86 9.35 -10.41 9.71
N ASP A 87 8.23 -10.45 8.99
CA ASP A 87 7.58 -11.72 8.69
C ASP A 87 8.38 -12.51 7.67
N LEU A 88 8.80 -11.85 6.58
CA LEU A 88 9.57 -12.49 5.53
C LEU A 88 10.92 -13.00 6.02
N LEU A 89 11.51 -12.30 6.96
CA LEU A 89 12.78 -12.67 7.56
C LEU A 89 12.57 -13.45 8.85
N GLY A 90 11.48 -14.21 8.93
CA GLY A 90 11.12 -14.97 10.11
C GLY A 90 12.22 -15.89 10.58
N HIS A 91 13.07 -16.34 9.68
CA HIS A 91 14.20 -17.16 10.02
C HIS A 91 15.26 -16.41 10.85
N THR A 92 15.33 -15.09 10.68
CA THR A 92 16.21 -14.24 11.47
C THR A 92 15.45 -13.56 12.59
N SER A 93 14.14 -13.50 12.45
CA SER A 93 13.29 -12.90 13.44
C SER A 93 13.07 -13.86 14.57
N PRO A 94 13.24 -13.40 15.78
CA PRO A 94 12.92 -14.26 16.90
C PRO A 94 11.47 -14.70 16.84
N LYS A 95 11.24 -15.91 17.31
CA LYS A 95 9.89 -16.45 17.39
C LYS A 95 8.95 -15.56 18.19
N ASN A 96 9.50 -14.66 18.97
CA ASN A 96 8.73 -13.79 19.82
C ASN A 96 8.32 -12.50 19.15
N ILE A 97 8.66 -12.32 17.86
CA ILE A 97 8.07 -11.22 17.11
C ILE A 97 6.66 -11.62 16.76
N GLN A 98 5.72 -10.90 17.33
CA GLN A 98 4.31 -11.21 17.14
C GLN A 98 3.61 -10.00 16.58
N PHE A 99 2.66 -10.26 15.70
CA PHE A 99 1.79 -9.23 15.17
C PHE A 99 0.69 -8.99 16.21
N THR A 100 0.75 -7.82 16.85
CA THR A 100 -0.28 -7.44 17.81
C THR A 100 -1.30 -6.52 17.14
N PRO A 101 -2.47 -6.34 17.74
CA PRO A 101 -3.41 -5.34 17.22
C PRO A 101 -2.81 -3.95 17.11
N ALA A 102 -1.96 -3.55 18.08
CA ALA A 102 -1.30 -2.24 18.01
C ALA A 102 -0.37 -2.15 16.80
N PHE A 103 0.35 -3.22 16.53
CA PHE A 103 1.26 -3.31 15.39
C PHE A 103 0.47 -3.22 14.08
N ALA A 104 -0.64 -3.96 13.99
CA ALA A 104 -1.50 -3.93 12.82
C ALA A 104 -2.14 -2.56 12.61
N ARG A 105 -2.51 -1.89 13.69
CA ARG A 105 -3.07 -0.54 13.60
C ARG A 105 -2.05 0.43 13.03
N THR A 106 -0.79 0.32 13.44
CA THR A 106 0.29 1.17 12.90
C THR A 106 0.42 0.97 11.40
N SER A 107 0.41 -0.29 10.94
CA SER A 107 0.48 -0.59 9.50
C SER A 107 -0.76 -0.06 8.77
N PHE A 108 -1.94 -0.27 9.34
CA PHE A 108 -3.18 0.23 8.75
C PHE A 108 -3.15 1.75 8.59
N GLU A 109 -2.72 2.48 9.64
CA GLU A 109 -2.68 3.93 9.56
C GLU A 109 -1.68 4.42 8.51
N ALA A 110 -0.54 3.74 8.38
CA ALA A 110 0.42 4.08 7.33
C ALA A 110 -0.21 3.91 5.95
N SER A 111 -0.90 2.79 5.72
CA SER A 111 -1.56 2.52 4.45
C SER A 111 -2.68 3.52 4.19
N ARG A 112 -3.43 3.87 5.23
CA ARG A 112 -4.50 4.86 5.12
C ARG A 112 -3.95 6.21 4.68
N LYS A 113 -2.80 6.61 5.20
CA LYS A 113 -2.17 7.87 4.81
C LYS A 113 -1.70 7.84 3.36
N ILE A 114 -1.12 6.72 2.93
CA ILE A 114 -0.74 6.53 1.52
C ILE A 114 -1.98 6.65 0.65
N HIS A 115 -3.04 5.99 1.05
CA HIS A 115 -4.29 5.99 0.31
C HIS A 115 -4.86 7.39 0.16
N LYS A 116 -4.71 8.20 1.19
CA LYS A 116 -5.18 9.58 1.17
C LYS A 116 -4.40 10.43 0.17
N ILE A 117 -3.08 10.23 0.11
CA ILE A 117 -2.23 10.94 -0.86
C ILE A 117 -2.65 10.57 -2.28
N ILE A 118 -2.87 9.30 -2.54
CA ILE A 118 -3.23 8.83 -3.87
C ILE A 118 -4.66 9.20 -4.23
N SER A 119 -5.54 9.23 -3.23
CA SER A 119 -6.91 9.71 -3.45
C SER A 119 -6.91 11.16 -3.93
N ALA A 120 -6.06 12.00 -3.34
CA ALA A 120 -5.93 13.39 -3.78
C ALA A 120 -5.42 13.45 -5.22
N TYR A 121 -4.46 12.58 -5.57
CA TYR A 121 -3.98 12.48 -6.95
C TYR A 121 -5.13 12.19 -7.91
N TRP A 122 -6.00 11.23 -7.57
CA TRP A 122 -7.12 10.88 -8.43
C TRP A 122 -8.15 11.99 -8.52
N GLN A 123 -8.35 12.74 -7.44
CA GLN A 123 -9.26 13.89 -7.48
C GLN A 123 -8.80 14.91 -8.50
N GLU A 124 -7.49 15.18 -8.56
CA GLU A 124 -6.94 16.16 -9.47
C GLU A 124 -6.86 15.65 -10.91
N ASN A 125 -6.72 14.34 -11.11
CA ASN A 125 -6.50 13.75 -12.43
C ASN A 125 -7.71 12.95 -12.94
N ARG A 126 -8.82 13.05 -12.26
CA ARG A 126 -10.01 12.27 -12.53
C ARG A 126 -10.46 12.35 -13.98
N GLN A 127 -10.56 13.56 -14.52
CA GLN A 127 -11.05 13.75 -15.89
C GLN A 127 -10.05 13.22 -16.91
N ARG A 128 -8.77 13.25 -16.56
CA ARG A 128 -7.75 12.80 -17.49
C ARG A 128 -7.76 11.28 -17.68
N PHE A 129 -8.06 10.51 -16.64
CA PHE A 129 -7.92 9.07 -16.68
C PHE A 129 -9.23 8.30 -16.57
N PHE A 130 -10.26 8.90 -16.00
CA PHE A 130 -11.52 8.22 -15.74
C PHE A 130 -12.70 8.80 -16.49
N VAL A 131 -12.45 9.66 -17.45
CA VAL A 131 -13.53 10.22 -18.25
C VAL A 131 -14.15 9.11 -19.11
N PRO A 132 -15.46 8.99 -19.10
CA PRO A 132 -16.15 8.03 -19.96
C PRO A 132 -15.91 8.30 -21.44
#